data_e3a0cb5db5eca8688256d31d64b8b18f
#
_entry.id   e3a0cb5db5eca8688256d31d64b8b18f
#
_cell.length_a   1.000
_cell.length_b   1.000
_cell.length_c   1.000
_cell.angle_alpha   90.00
_cell.angle_beta   90.00
_cell.angle_gamma   90.00
#
_symmetry.space_group_name_H-M   'P 1'
#
loop_
_entity.id
_entity.type
_entity.pdbx_description
1 polymer ?
#
loop_
_entity_poly.entity_id
_entity_poly.type
_entity_poly.pdbx_seq_one_letter_code
_entity_poly.pdbx_strand_id
1 'polypeptide(L)'
;MKESSKTNQVRKEEFFLNYLQGNVIDIGGGNDPVVEHAEVFDLKDGDAQHILKYKEKESYDCVNSSHCLEHMRDIPAAFSEWWELVKPGGFMVTVVPHEDLYEQKIWPSFTCGEGHRASFRLQTEKSWSPVSFDIYDLAKNLPNSSVISAEIQDLNYDYGLLGKRLGRGSRKIYKWRYSKTKAKRLFSELIFNFLRDNFWIKSKRKSGKPVDQTAWNALAQIQIIIKKNN
;
A
#
# COMPACT_ATOMS: atom_id res chain seq x y z
N MET A 1 -5.40 -5.54 -9.17
CA MET A 1 -4.04 -5.95 -8.79
C MET A 1 -4.18 -6.76 -7.51
N LYS A 2 -3.34 -7.74 -7.27
CA LYS A 2 -3.45 -8.58 -6.07
C LYS A 2 -2.53 -8.00 -4.98
N GLU A 3 -2.98 -6.96 -4.29
CA GLU A 3 -2.15 -6.23 -3.33
C GLU A 3 -1.92 -7.03 -2.04
N SER A 4 -2.97 -7.69 -1.51
CA SER A 4 -2.83 -8.56 -0.34
C SER A 4 -1.88 -9.72 -0.61
N SER A 5 -2.02 -10.40 -1.75
CA SER A 5 -1.11 -11.49 -2.16
C SER A 5 0.35 -11.02 -2.31
N LYS A 6 0.61 -9.79 -2.76
CA LYS A 6 1.96 -9.22 -2.80
C LYS A 6 2.50 -8.95 -1.41
N THR A 7 1.70 -8.31 -0.57
CA THR A 7 2.08 -7.99 0.81
C THR A 7 2.34 -9.25 1.61
N ASN A 8 1.56 -10.30 1.41
CA ASN A 8 1.74 -11.58 2.11
C ASN A 8 3.09 -12.25 1.81
N GLN A 9 3.81 -11.88 0.73
CA GLN A 9 5.16 -12.41 0.47
C GLN A 9 6.22 -11.94 1.49
N VAL A 10 6.00 -10.83 2.19
CA VAL A 10 6.90 -10.33 3.24
C VAL A 10 6.43 -10.67 4.65
N ARG A 11 5.24 -11.26 4.80
CA ARG A 11 4.66 -11.67 6.07
C ARG A 11 5.08 -13.09 6.41
N LYS A 12 5.61 -13.29 7.61
CA LYS A 12 5.94 -14.62 8.14
C LYS A 12 4.68 -15.30 8.68
N GLU A 13 4.73 -16.61 8.87
CA GLU A 13 3.62 -17.39 9.43
C GLU A 13 3.12 -16.82 10.77
N GLU A 14 4.04 -16.40 11.63
CA GLU A 14 3.74 -15.78 12.93
C GLU A 14 2.84 -14.53 12.80
N PHE A 15 2.95 -13.78 11.73
CA PHE A 15 2.09 -12.62 11.47
C PHE A 15 0.62 -13.05 11.36
N PHE A 16 0.35 -14.11 10.60
CA PHE A 16 -1.01 -14.63 10.42
C PHE A 16 -1.58 -15.21 11.71
N LEU A 17 -0.74 -15.92 12.48
CA LEU A 17 -1.12 -16.51 13.76
C LEU A 17 -1.40 -15.44 14.83
N ASN A 18 -0.64 -14.34 14.83
CA ASN A 18 -0.76 -13.32 15.87
C ASN A 18 -1.86 -12.30 15.60
N TYR A 19 -2.14 -11.97 14.32
CA TYR A 19 -2.96 -10.80 13.99
C TYR A 19 -4.19 -11.11 13.15
N LEU A 20 -4.23 -12.21 12.39
CA LEU A 20 -5.30 -12.50 11.44
C LEU A 20 -6.09 -13.76 11.83
N GLN A 21 -6.40 -13.88 13.12
CA GLN A 21 -7.19 -14.99 13.68
C GLN A 21 -8.58 -14.51 14.09
N GLY A 22 -9.50 -15.47 14.28
CA GLY A 22 -10.85 -15.19 14.73
C GLY A 22 -11.74 -14.57 13.63
N ASN A 23 -12.56 -13.61 14.00
CA ASN A 23 -13.43 -12.88 13.07
C ASN A 23 -12.65 -11.74 12.42
N VAL A 24 -12.26 -11.90 11.16
CA VAL A 24 -11.46 -10.96 10.39
C VAL A 24 -12.31 -10.28 9.32
N ILE A 25 -12.27 -8.95 9.24
CA ILE A 25 -12.81 -8.21 8.09
C ILE A 25 -11.66 -7.63 7.26
N ASP A 26 -11.78 -7.72 5.92
CA ASP A 26 -10.82 -7.16 4.95
C ASP A 26 -11.49 -6.06 4.14
N ILE A 27 -11.25 -4.80 4.52
CA ILE A 27 -11.85 -3.61 3.92
C ILE A 27 -11.10 -3.27 2.62
N GLY A 28 -11.80 -3.35 1.49
CA GLY A 28 -11.23 -3.18 0.16
C GLY A 28 -10.53 -4.43 -0.37
N GLY A 29 -10.73 -5.61 0.25
CA GLY A 29 -10.06 -6.87 -0.13
C GLY A 29 -10.40 -7.39 -1.52
N GLY A 30 -11.57 -7.02 -2.08
CA GLY A 30 -11.98 -7.40 -3.43
C GLY A 30 -11.95 -8.91 -3.67
N ASN A 31 -11.19 -9.31 -4.70
CA ASN A 31 -10.98 -10.73 -5.05
C ASN A 31 -9.62 -11.28 -4.54
N ASP A 32 -8.98 -10.58 -3.63
CA ASP A 32 -7.66 -10.94 -3.09
C ASP A 32 -7.63 -10.71 -1.57
N PRO A 33 -8.49 -11.39 -0.78
CA PRO A 33 -8.55 -11.20 0.65
C PRO A 33 -7.24 -11.56 1.34
N VAL A 34 -6.96 -10.88 2.45
CA VAL A 34 -5.73 -11.07 3.22
C VAL A 34 -5.57 -12.49 3.72
N VAL A 35 -6.67 -13.15 4.11
CA VAL A 35 -6.78 -14.57 4.46
C VAL A 35 -8.12 -15.12 3.92
N GLU A 36 -8.19 -16.43 3.66
CA GLU A 36 -9.36 -17.05 3.03
C GLU A 36 -10.65 -16.94 3.87
N HIS A 37 -10.52 -16.92 5.19
CA HIS A 37 -11.67 -16.82 6.11
C HIS A 37 -12.10 -15.39 6.41
N ALA A 38 -11.40 -14.36 5.86
CA ALA A 38 -11.79 -12.98 6.08
C ALA A 38 -13.12 -12.64 5.40
N GLU A 39 -13.98 -11.95 6.12
CA GLU A 39 -15.13 -11.28 5.55
C GLU A 39 -14.65 -10.11 4.68
N VAL A 40 -14.93 -10.13 3.38
CA VAL A 40 -14.56 -9.03 2.48
C VAL A 40 -15.67 -7.97 2.50
N PHE A 41 -15.28 -6.72 2.75
CA PHE A 41 -16.15 -5.57 2.59
C PHE A 41 -15.61 -4.66 1.47
N ASP A 42 -16.37 -4.51 0.40
CA ASP A 42 -15.99 -3.74 -0.79
C ASP A 42 -17.16 -2.88 -1.28
N LEU A 43 -16.96 -2.10 -2.35
CA LEU A 43 -17.96 -1.17 -2.93
C LEU A 43 -19.34 -1.79 -3.15
N LYS A 44 -19.43 -3.09 -3.44
CA LYS A 44 -20.71 -3.82 -3.58
C LYS A 44 -21.44 -4.01 -2.25
N ASP A 45 -20.72 -3.96 -1.12
CA ASP A 45 -21.23 -4.22 0.23
C ASP A 45 -21.58 -2.91 0.95
N GLY A 46 -21.02 -1.77 0.48
CA GLY A 46 -21.29 -0.44 1.02
C GLY A 46 -20.14 0.54 0.86
N ASP A 47 -20.31 1.72 1.46
CA ASP A 47 -19.30 2.79 1.49
C ASP A 47 -18.40 2.64 2.72
N ALA A 48 -17.14 2.24 2.50
CA ALA A 48 -16.16 2.07 3.56
C ALA A 48 -15.85 3.38 4.33
N GLN A 49 -16.15 4.55 3.74
CA GLN A 49 -16.10 5.84 4.44
C GLN A 49 -17.03 5.90 5.67
N HIS A 50 -18.13 5.16 5.62
CA HIS A 50 -19.16 5.11 6.63
C HIS A 50 -19.52 3.67 7.01
N ILE A 51 -18.49 2.87 7.29
CA ILE A 51 -18.63 1.42 7.49
C ILE A 51 -19.54 1.03 8.65
N LEU A 52 -19.64 1.90 9.67
CA LEU A 52 -20.54 1.71 10.82
C LEU A 52 -22.03 1.76 10.46
N LYS A 53 -22.41 2.15 9.23
CA LYS A 53 -23.78 1.98 8.73
C LYS A 53 -24.09 0.54 8.34
N TYR A 54 -23.08 -0.29 8.17
CA TYR A 54 -23.18 -1.64 7.63
C TYR A 54 -22.68 -2.70 8.60
N LYS A 55 -21.79 -2.32 9.52
CA LYS A 55 -21.14 -3.23 10.46
C LYS A 55 -21.24 -2.72 11.88
N GLU A 56 -21.34 -3.65 12.81
CA GLU A 56 -21.44 -3.33 14.23
C GLU A 56 -20.06 -3.04 14.83
N LYS A 57 -20.04 -2.13 15.83
CA LYS A 57 -18.84 -1.84 16.60
C LYS A 57 -18.37 -3.10 17.36
N GLU A 58 -17.05 -3.18 17.57
CA GLU A 58 -16.42 -4.23 18.38
C GLU A 58 -16.85 -5.65 17.98
N SER A 59 -17.00 -5.88 16.67
CA SER A 59 -17.45 -7.16 16.14
C SER A 59 -16.32 -8.01 15.53
N TYR A 60 -15.12 -7.45 15.32
CA TYR A 60 -14.02 -8.15 14.69
C TYR A 60 -12.79 -8.26 15.58
N ASP A 61 -12.16 -9.43 15.56
CA ASP A 61 -10.88 -9.69 16.23
C ASP A 61 -9.72 -9.04 15.45
N CYS A 62 -9.86 -8.91 14.12
CA CYS A 62 -8.97 -8.13 13.29
C CYS A 62 -9.72 -7.37 12.19
N VAL A 63 -9.37 -6.10 12.03
CA VAL A 63 -9.74 -5.27 10.87
C VAL A 63 -8.51 -5.09 10.00
N ASN A 64 -8.53 -5.68 8.79
CA ASN A 64 -7.46 -5.50 7.80
C ASN A 64 -7.91 -4.55 6.70
N SER A 65 -6.98 -3.78 6.17
CA SER A 65 -7.18 -2.98 4.97
C SER A 65 -5.87 -2.83 4.21
N SER A 66 -5.90 -3.04 2.90
CA SER A 66 -4.73 -2.91 2.05
C SER A 66 -5.06 -2.07 0.81
N HIS A 67 -4.39 -0.92 0.68
CA HIS A 67 -4.58 0.01 -0.44
C HIS A 67 -6.05 0.43 -0.64
N CYS A 68 -6.71 0.78 0.46
CA CYS A 68 -8.09 1.25 0.46
C CYS A 68 -8.23 2.63 1.13
N LEU A 69 -7.46 2.90 2.20
CA LEU A 69 -7.61 4.14 2.98
C LEU A 69 -7.33 5.40 2.14
N GLU A 70 -6.39 5.34 1.20
CA GLU A 70 -6.03 6.45 0.29
C GLU A 70 -7.18 6.90 -0.61
N HIS A 71 -8.21 6.10 -0.77
CA HIS A 71 -9.40 6.40 -1.57
C HIS A 71 -10.51 7.09 -0.77
N MET A 72 -10.42 7.12 0.56
CA MET A 72 -11.44 7.71 1.42
C MET A 72 -11.46 9.24 1.28
N ARG A 73 -12.66 9.82 1.44
CA ARG A 73 -12.86 11.29 1.34
C ARG A 73 -12.35 12.03 2.57
N ASP A 74 -12.55 11.43 3.72
CA ASP A 74 -12.08 11.91 5.02
C ASP A 74 -11.29 10.78 5.69
N ILE A 75 -9.98 10.88 5.59
CA ILE A 75 -9.05 9.85 6.07
C ILE A 75 -9.17 9.62 7.58
N PRO A 76 -9.09 10.67 8.44
CA PRO A 76 -9.22 10.48 9.88
C PRO A 76 -10.56 9.88 10.30
N ALA A 77 -11.67 10.33 9.68
CA ALA A 77 -12.99 9.81 10.00
C ALA A 77 -13.15 8.35 9.61
N ALA A 78 -12.73 7.95 8.38
CA ALA A 78 -12.79 6.57 7.95
C ALA A 78 -11.93 5.65 8.82
N PHE A 79 -10.70 6.09 9.13
CA PHE A 79 -9.78 5.33 9.96
C PHE A 79 -10.30 5.11 11.38
N SER A 80 -10.97 6.14 11.92
CA SER A 80 -11.65 6.05 13.23
C SER A 80 -12.85 5.10 13.19
N GLU A 81 -13.69 5.14 12.15
CA GLU A 81 -14.82 4.20 12.01
C GLU A 81 -14.34 2.76 11.87
N TRP A 82 -13.25 2.51 11.13
CA TRP A 82 -12.66 1.18 11.04
C TRP A 82 -12.10 0.69 12.37
N TRP A 83 -11.52 1.59 13.17
CA TRP A 83 -11.06 1.27 14.51
C TRP A 83 -12.19 0.88 15.46
N GLU A 84 -13.35 1.48 15.34
CA GLU A 84 -14.50 1.15 16.18
C GLU A 84 -15.02 -0.28 15.95
N LEU A 85 -14.73 -0.89 14.78
CA LEU A 85 -15.07 -2.30 14.51
C LEU A 85 -14.23 -3.28 15.31
N VAL A 86 -13.04 -2.87 15.74
CA VAL A 86 -12.09 -3.74 16.45
C VAL A 86 -12.59 -4.00 17.87
N LYS A 87 -12.64 -5.26 18.28
CA LYS A 87 -12.92 -5.67 19.67
C LYS A 87 -11.82 -5.18 20.63
N PRO A 88 -12.12 -4.97 21.94
CA PRO A 88 -11.06 -4.89 22.94
C PRO A 88 -10.12 -6.09 22.86
N GLY A 89 -8.81 -5.85 22.91
CA GLY A 89 -7.77 -6.88 22.71
C GLY A 89 -7.46 -7.24 21.27
N GLY A 90 -8.31 -6.84 20.31
CA GLY A 90 -8.13 -7.10 18.88
C GLY A 90 -7.14 -6.15 18.17
N PHE A 91 -7.02 -6.32 16.86
CA PHE A 91 -6.02 -5.63 16.06
C PHE A 91 -6.61 -4.90 14.84
N MET A 92 -5.98 -3.81 14.44
CA MET A 92 -6.15 -3.22 13.10
C MET A 92 -4.82 -3.29 12.36
N VAL A 93 -4.84 -3.88 11.15
CA VAL A 93 -3.70 -3.96 10.25
C VAL A 93 -4.02 -3.12 9.02
N THR A 94 -3.27 -2.05 8.80
CA THR A 94 -3.49 -1.17 7.66
C THR A 94 -2.24 -1.06 6.82
N VAL A 95 -2.41 -1.24 5.50
CA VAL A 95 -1.36 -1.05 4.50
C VAL A 95 -1.77 0.09 3.58
N VAL A 96 -0.90 1.09 3.45
CA VAL A 96 -1.13 2.29 2.62
C VAL A 96 0.06 2.57 1.71
N PRO A 97 -0.14 3.22 0.54
CA PRO A 97 0.97 3.59 -0.33
C PRO A 97 1.88 4.61 0.33
N HIS A 98 3.21 4.39 0.24
CA HIS A 98 4.21 5.33 0.75
C HIS A 98 4.37 6.51 -0.21
N GLU A 99 4.27 7.75 0.28
CA GLU A 99 4.29 8.95 -0.57
C GLU A 99 5.52 9.07 -1.47
N ASP A 100 6.71 8.79 -0.96
CA ASP A 100 7.94 8.90 -1.76
C ASP A 100 8.12 7.74 -2.72
N LEU A 101 7.77 6.51 -2.32
CA LEU A 101 8.03 5.32 -3.13
C LEU A 101 6.91 5.04 -4.13
N TYR A 102 5.66 5.11 -3.69
CA TYR A 102 4.51 4.86 -4.54
C TYR A 102 4.19 6.07 -5.42
N GLU A 103 4.00 7.25 -4.82
CA GLU A 103 3.63 8.47 -5.54
C GLU A 103 4.82 9.15 -6.21
N GLN A 104 6.05 8.80 -5.83
CA GLN A 104 7.30 9.29 -6.42
C GLN A 104 7.36 10.83 -6.52
N LYS A 105 6.87 11.50 -5.49
CA LYS A 105 6.80 12.97 -5.38
C LYS A 105 5.96 13.62 -6.47
N ILE A 106 4.88 12.97 -6.89
CA ILE A 106 3.94 13.48 -7.90
C ILE A 106 2.52 13.44 -7.35
N TRP A 107 1.87 14.59 -7.38
CA TRP A 107 0.47 14.73 -6.99
C TRP A 107 -0.30 15.54 -8.05
N PRO A 108 -1.54 15.19 -8.42
CA PRO A 108 -2.24 13.94 -8.06
C PRO A 108 -1.49 12.67 -8.48
N SER A 109 -1.82 11.53 -7.88
CA SER A 109 -1.17 10.24 -8.14
C SER A 109 -0.96 9.98 -9.63
N PHE A 110 0.25 9.66 -10.05
CA PHE A 110 0.53 9.37 -11.45
C PHE A 110 0.04 7.99 -11.89
N THR A 111 -0.28 7.12 -10.95
CA THR A 111 -0.83 5.77 -11.17
C THR A 111 -2.34 5.79 -11.20
N CYS A 112 -2.98 6.39 -10.20
CA CYS A 112 -4.41 6.36 -9.96
C CYS A 112 -5.11 7.71 -10.20
N GLY A 113 -4.37 8.80 -10.49
CA GLY A 113 -4.94 10.13 -10.69
C GLY A 113 -5.71 10.61 -9.46
N GLU A 114 -6.95 11.04 -9.65
CA GLU A 114 -7.83 11.50 -8.57
C GLU A 114 -8.42 10.36 -7.72
N GLY A 115 -8.14 9.09 -8.06
CA GLY A 115 -8.54 7.94 -7.26
C GLY A 115 -7.88 7.92 -5.89
N HIS A 116 -6.61 8.34 -5.79
CA HIS A 116 -5.96 8.58 -4.51
C HIS A 116 -6.32 9.99 -4.03
N ARG A 117 -6.91 10.09 -2.86
CA ARG A 117 -7.30 11.35 -2.21
C ARG A 117 -6.31 11.80 -1.15
N ALA A 118 -5.43 10.90 -0.72
CA ALA A 118 -4.37 11.17 0.23
C ALA A 118 -3.10 10.39 -0.11
N SER A 119 -1.98 10.89 0.37
CA SER A 119 -0.69 10.19 0.43
C SER A 119 -0.30 9.94 1.89
N PHE A 120 0.59 8.97 2.13
CA PHE A 120 0.97 8.59 3.48
C PHE A 120 2.48 8.59 3.67
N ARG A 121 2.89 9.03 4.86
CA ARG A 121 4.26 9.00 5.34
C ARG A 121 4.34 8.29 6.70
N LEU A 122 5.53 7.98 7.13
CA LEU A 122 5.80 7.33 8.40
C LEU A 122 6.84 8.13 9.19
N GLN A 123 6.40 8.72 10.31
CA GLN A 123 7.25 9.42 11.30
C GLN A 123 8.19 10.48 10.67
N THR A 124 7.68 11.25 9.72
CA THR A 124 8.41 12.35 9.09
C THR A 124 7.65 13.67 9.28
N GLU A 125 8.36 14.72 9.74
CA GLU A 125 7.73 16.01 10.03
C GLU A 125 7.18 16.71 8.79
N LYS A 126 7.86 16.57 7.64
CA LYS A 126 7.54 17.31 6.42
C LYS A 126 7.16 16.39 5.28
N SER A 127 6.13 16.77 4.57
CA SER A 127 5.73 16.17 3.31
C SER A 127 5.83 17.17 2.16
N TRP A 128 6.10 16.66 0.99
CA TRP A 128 6.00 17.39 -0.27
C TRP A 128 4.55 17.41 -0.81
N SER A 129 3.72 16.46 -0.36
CA SER A 129 2.33 16.32 -0.81
C SER A 129 1.41 17.29 -0.06
N PRO A 130 0.45 17.94 -0.74
CA PRO A 130 -0.49 18.86 -0.12
C PRO A 130 -1.54 18.16 0.75
N VAL A 131 -1.66 16.84 0.65
CA VAL A 131 -2.70 16.02 1.30
C VAL A 131 -2.08 14.76 1.94
N SER A 132 -0.97 14.93 2.65
CA SER A 132 -0.26 13.84 3.29
C SER A 132 -0.65 13.67 4.75
N PHE A 133 -0.84 12.42 5.15
CA PHE A 133 -1.04 12.03 6.55
C PHE A 133 0.12 11.19 7.06
N ASP A 134 0.53 11.43 8.30
CA ASP A 134 1.40 10.51 9.00
C ASP A 134 0.55 9.38 9.59
N ILE A 135 0.73 8.16 9.08
CA ILE A 135 -0.11 7.03 9.49
C ILE A 135 0.15 6.62 10.94
N TYR A 136 1.37 6.87 11.46
CA TYR A 136 1.69 6.62 12.86
C TYR A 136 0.96 7.58 13.79
N ASP A 137 0.90 8.86 13.43
CA ASP A 137 0.15 9.87 14.19
C ASP A 137 -1.35 9.59 14.16
N LEU A 138 -1.90 9.19 13.01
CA LEU A 138 -3.30 8.76 12.93
C LEU A 138 -3.57 7.60 13.89
N ALA A 139 -2.71 6.59 13.90
CA ALA A 139 -2.86 5.43 14.75
C ALA A 139 -2.73 5.76 16.24
N LYS A 140 -1.76 6.59 16.60
CA LYS A 140 -1.51 7.00 17.99
C LYS A 140 -2.66 7.82 18.59
N ASN A 141 -3.40 8.52 17.75
CA ASN A 141 -4.53 9.35 18.18
C ASN A 141 -5.84 8.57 18.30
N LEU A 142 -5.87 7.28 17.96
CA LEU A 142 -7.05 6.44 18.19
C LEU A 142 -7.25 6.16 19.71
N PRO A 143 -8.48 6.10 20.17
CA PRO A 143 -8.74 5.82 21.59
C PRO A 143 -8.32 4.41 21.97
N ASN A 144 -7.70 4.25 23.13
CA ASN A 144 -7.25 2.95 23.66
C ASN A 144 -6.34 2.17 22.71
N SER A 145 -5.53 2.85 21.88
CA SER A 145 -4.65 2.23 20.92
C SER A 145 -3.22 2.06 21.44
N SER A 146 -2.56 1.02 20.96
CA SER A 146 -1.12 0.81 21.07
C SER A 146 -0.58 0.42 19.70
N VAL A 147 0.34 1.19 19.14
CA VAL A 147 1.02 0.82 17.90
C VAL A 147 2.02 -0.29 18.20
N ILE A 148 1.78 -1.47 17.64
CA ILE A 148 2.64 -2.66 17.81
C ILE A 148 3.84 -2.59 16.86
N SER A 149 3.61 -2.24 15.60
CA SER A 149 4.67 -2.02 14.61
C SER A 149 4.21 -1.07 13.52
N ALA A 150 5.15 -0.35 12.94
CA ALA A 150 4.98 0.45 11.75
C ALA A 150 6.25 0.36 10.92
N GLU A 151 6.13 -0.04 9.65
CA GLU A 151 7.29 -0.30 8.80
C GLU A 151 7.03 0.09 7.34
N ILE A 152 8.09 0.50 6.67
CA ILE A 152 8.08 0.67 5.22
C ILE A 152 8.39 -0.68 4.58
N GLN A 153 7.56 -1.11 3.66
CA GLN A 153 7.75 -2.34 2.89
C GLN A 153 8.11 -1.98 1.44
N ASP A 154 9.33 -2.33 1.06
CA ASP A 154 9.94 -1.98 -0.22
C ASP A 154 10.58 -3.17 -0.95
N LEU A 155 10.07 -4.39 -0.69
CA LEU A 155 10.55 -5.59 -1.35
C LEU A 155 10.59 -5.40 -2.88
N ASN A 156 11.71 -5.74 -3.51
CA ASN A 156 11.96 -5.62 -4.94
C ASN A 156 11.93 -4.18 -5.51
N TYR A 157 11.91 -3.15 -4.66
CA TYR A 157 11.92 -1.76 -5.08
C TYR A 157 13.33 -1.34 -5.53
N ASP A 158 13.44 -0.78 -6.72
CA ASP A 158 14.71 -0.25 -7.26
C ASP A 158 14.77 1.27 -7.03
N TYR A 159 15.46 1.69 -5.99
CA TYR A 159 15.65 3.11 -5.65
C TYR A 159 16.36 3.90 -6.75
N GLY A 160 17.15 3.23 -7.60
CA GLY A 160 17.78 3.84 -8.77
C GLY A 160 16.78 4.31 -9.83
N LEU A 161 15.54 3.80 -9.78
CA LEU A 161 14.45 4.19 -10.67
C LEU A 161 13.50 5.23 -10.07
N LEU A 162 13.66 5.57 -8.80
CA LEU A 162 12.81 6.53 -8.12
C LEU A 162 12.81 7.88 -8.86
N GLY A 163 11.63 8.35 -9.24
CA GLY A 163 11.45 9.61 -9.99
C GLY A 163 11.99 9.59 -11.43
N LYS A 164 12.50 8.45 -11.92
CA LYS A 164 13.00 8.31 -13.29
C LYS A 164 11.86 8.11 -14.27
N ARG A 165 11.96 8.80 -15.39
CA ARG A 165 10.97 8.73 -16.47
C ARG A 165 11.55 7.91 -17.62
N LEU A 166 10.90 6.81 -17.96
CA LEU A 166 11.32 5.95 -19.07
C LEU A 166 10.59 6.32 -20.36
N GLY A 167 11.34 6.47 -21.45
CA GLY A 167 10.78 6.57 -22.81
C GLY A 167 10.07 5.26 -23.23
N ARG A 168 9.28 5.30 -24.32
CA ARG A 168 8.49 4.12 -24.79
C ARG A 168 9.30 2.85 -24.98
N GLY A 169 10.49 2.95 -25.57
CA GLY A 169 11.37 1.79 -25.80
C GLY A 169 11.88 1.18 -24.49
N SER A 170 12.34 2.02 -23.59
CA SER A 170 12.86 1.62 -22.29
C SER A 170 11.81 0.95 -21.41
N ARG A 171 10.54 1.43 -21.47
CA ARG A 171 9.41 0.76 -20.78
C ARG A 171 9.17 -0.67 -21.32
N LYS A 172 9.34 -0.89 -22.61
CA LYS A 172 9.19 -2.23 -23.21
C LYS A 172 10.25 -3.20 -22.70
N ILE A 173 11.50 -2.74 -22.60
CA ILE A 173 12.61 -3.52 -22.04
C ILE A 173 12.39 -3.78 -20.55
N TYR A 174 12.01 -2.77 -19.80
CA TYR A 174 11.66 -2.92 -18.38
C TYR A 174 10.57 -3.98 -18.16
N LYS A 175 9.51 -3.98 -19.00
CA LYS A 175 8.47 -5.01 -18.95
C LYS A 175 8.97 -6.42 -19.18
N TRP A 176 10.02 -6.61 -19.97
CA TRP A 176 10.61 -7.92 -20.22
C TRP A 176 11.31 -8.52 -18.99
N ARG A 177 11.74 -7.70 -18.05
CA ARG A 177 12.31 -8.15 -16.77
C ARG A 177 11.35 -9.06 -15.99
N TYR A 178 10.04 -8.85 -16.18
CA TYR A 178 8.97 -9.62 -15.53
C TYR A 178 8.29 -10.63 -16.47
N SER A 179 8.91 -10.91 -17.61
CA SER A 179 8.36 -11.87 -18.57
C SER A 179 8.42 -13.29 -18.03
N LYS A 180 7.41 -14.12 -18.33
CA LYS A 180 7.42 -15.55 -18.07
C LYS A 180 8.55 -16.27 -18.84
N THR A 181 9.04 -15.70 -19.93
CA THR A 181 10.11 -16.27 -20.76
C THR A 181 11.48 -15.95 -20.18
N LYS A 182 12.23 -16.99 -19.76
CA LYS A 182 13.57 -16.87 -19.14
C LYS A 182 14.55 -16.03 -19.99
N ALA A 183 14.56 -16.24 -21.31
CA ALA A 183 15.42 -15.48 -22.23
C ALA A 183 15.12 -13.96 -22.20
N LYS A 184 13.84 -13.56 -22.16
CA LYS A 184 13.45 -12.14 -22.06
C LYS A 184 13.88 -11.52 -20.74
N ARG A 185 13.81 -12.26 -19.63
CA ARG A 185 14.27 -11.78 -18.33
C ARG A 185 15.76 -11.52 -18.33
N LEU A 186 16.57 -12.53 -18.72
CA LEU A 186 18.03 -12.42 -18.78
C LEU A 186 18.49 -11.27 -19.69
N PHE A 187 17.91 -11.17 -20.89
CA PHE A 187 18.21 -10.10 -21.83
C PHE A 187 17.84 -8.73 -21.26
N SER A 188 16.69 -8.62 -20.59
CA SER A 188 16.27 -7.36 -19.99
C SER A 188 17.15 -6.96 -18.80
N GLU A 189 17.59 -7.89 -17.97
CA GLU A 189 18.48 -7.59 -16.84
C GLU A 189 19.83 -7.02 -17.32
N LEU A 190 20.44 -7.66 -18.29
CA LEU A 190 21.72 -7.20 -18.85
C LEU A 190 21.59 -5.82 -19.50
N ILE A 191 20.60 -5.64 -20.38
CA ILE A 191 20.41 -4.38 -21.11
C ILE A 191 19.84 -3.29 -20.22
N PHE A 192 18.97 -3.64 -19.28
CA PHE A 192 18.38 -2.66 -18.37
C PHE A 192 19.44 -2.02 -17.49
N ASN A 193 20.31 -2.80 -16.87
CA ASN A 193 21.39 -2.29 -16.04
C ASN A 193 22.37 -1.43 -16.86
N PHE A 194 22.74 -1.89 -18.06
CA PHE A 194 23.60 -1.10 -18.96
C PHE A 194 22.95 0.23 -19.38
N LEU A 195 21.68 0.22 -19.75
CA LEU A 195 20.95 1.43 -20.14
C LEU A 195 20.71 2.35 -18.94
N ARG A 196 20.39 1.81 -17.77
CA ARG A 196 20.25 2.57 -16.53
C ARG A 196 21.52 3.37 -16.26
N ASP A 197 22.66 2.70 -16.26
CA ASP A 197 23.91 3.28 -15.81
C ASP A 197 24.53 4.25 -16.85
N ASN A 198 24.27 4.03 -18.13
CA ASN A 198 24.89 4.81 -19.21
C ASN A 198 23.98 5.81 -19.92
N PHE A 199 22.67 5.58 -19.98
CA PHE A 199 21.77 6.40 -20.78
C PHE A 199 20.64 7.06 -19.98
N TRP A 200 20.08 6.38 -18.96
CA TRP A 200 18.88 6.87 -18.31
C TRP A 200 19.15 7.92 -17.23
N ILE A 201 20.30 7.82 -16.58
CA ILE A 201 20.73 8.81 -15.57
C ILE A 201 21.04 10.17 -16.23
N LYS A 202 21.43 10.19 -17.50
CA LYS A 202 21.76 11.42 -18.25
C LYS A 202 20.58 12.07 -18.96
N SER A 203 19.47 11.38 -19.11
CA SER A 203 18.31 11.89 -19.86
C SER A 203 17.42 12.79 -18.97
N LYS A 204 17.70 14.10 -18.96
CA LYS A 204 16.84 15.16 -18.40
C LYS A 204 15.56 15.39 -19.22
N ARG A 205 15.03 14.39 -19.94
CA ARG A 205 13.82 14.57 -20.74
C ARG A 205 12.61 14.73 -19.82
N LYS A 206 12.02 15.93 -19.83
CA LYS A 206 10.85 16.35 -19.06
C LYS A 206 9.53 15.64 -19.45
N SER A 207 9.52 14.76 -20.44
CA SER A 207 8.30 14.12 -20.93
C SER A 207 8.27 12.61 -20.66
N GLY A 208 7.26 12.18 -19.92
CA GLY A 208 6.96 10.78 -19.64
C GLY A 208 6.46 10.57 -18.20
N LYS A 209 5.70 9.49 -17.97
CA LYS A 209 5.30 9.10 -16.61
C LYS A 209 6.45 8.38 -15.91
N PRO A 210 6.60 8.49 -14.60
CA PRO A 210 7.52 7.68 -13.81
C PRO A 210 7.33 6.18 -14.05
N VAL A 211 8.31 5.39 -13.62
CA VAL A 211 8.18 3.94 -13.64
C VAL A 211 7.31 3.54 -12.47
N ASP A 212 6.14 3.02 -12.76
CA ASP A 212 5.34 2.35 -11.73
C ASP A 212 5.95 0.97 -11.47
N GLN A 213 6.68 0.85 -10.37
CA GLN A 213 7.33 -0.38 -9.96
C GLN A 213 6.34 -1.35 -9.31
N THR A 214 5.26 -0.83 -8.73
CA THR A 214 4.23 -1.63 -8.04
C THR A 214 3.34 -2.40 -9.02
N ALA A 215 3.24 -1.94 -10.26
CA ALA A 215 2.51 -2.67 -11.32
C ALA A 215 3.09 -4.07 -11.60
N TRP A 216 4.26 -4.41 -11.02
CA TRP A 216 4.94 -5.69 -11.24
C TRP A 216 4.99 -6.51 -9.95
N ASN A 217 6.02 -6.33 -9.16
CA ASN A 217 6.20 -7.14 -7.95
C ASN A 217 6.96 -6.38 -6.85
N ALA A 218 7.12 -5.07 -6.99
CA ALA A 218 7.70 -4.25 -5.95
C ALA A 218 6.63 -3.80 -4.95
N LEU A 219 6.99 -3.74 -3.69
CA LEU A 219 6.23 -3.05 -2.66
C LEU A 219 6.72 -1.60 -2.56
N ALA A 220 5.81 -0.69 -2.27
CA ALA A 220 6.09 0.73 -2.09
C ALA A 220 5.08 1.31 -1.07
N GLN A 221 5.03 0.71 0.10
CA GLN A 221 3.93 0.87 1.04
C GLN A 221 4.40 0.98 2.49
N ILE A 222 3.49 1.37 3.37
CA ILE A 222 3.66 1.37 4.81
C ILE A 222 2.67 0.37 5.38
N GLN A 223 3.12 -0.54 6.24
CA GLN A 223 2.26 -1.38 7.07
C GLN A 223 2.28 -0.87 8.50
N ILE A 224 1.10 -0.73 9.10
CA ILE A 224 0.96 -0.44 10.53
C ILE A 224 0.05 -1.47 11.19
N ILE A 225 0.43 -1.89 12.39
CA ILE A 225 -0.32 -2.82 13.24
C ILE A 225 -0.64 -2.12 14.55
N ILE A 226 -1.91 -2.07 14.88
CA ILE A 226 -2.44 -1.36 16.05
C ILE A 226 -3.24 -2.35 16.87
N LYS A 227 -3.00 -2.38 18.19
CA LYS A 227 -3.77 -3.16 19.15
C LYS A 227 -4.76 -2.28 19.87
N LYS A 228 -6.00 -2.73 20.03
CA LYS A 228 -7.00 -2.11 20.91
C LYS A 228 -6.79 -2.66 22.33
N ASN A 229 -6.45 -1.76 23.24
CA ASN A 229 -6.29 -2.15 24.64
C ASN A 229 -7.67 -2.48 25.25
N ASN A 230 -7.68 -3.31 26.30
CA ASN A 230 -8.89 -3.67 27.04
C ASN A 230 -9.45 -2.47 27.79
#